data_b3fa9aee8555fe1cefd0c83a3d679d75
#
_entry.id   b3fa9aee8555fe1cefd0c83a3d679d75
#
_cell.length_a   1.000
_cell.length_b   1.000
_cell.length_c   1.000
_cell.angle_alpha   90.00
_cell.angle_beta   90.00
_cell.angle_gamma   90.00
#
_symmetry.space_group_name_H-M   'P 1'
#
loop_
_entity.id
_entity.type
_entity.pdbx_description
1 polymer ?
#
loop_
_entity_poly.entity_id
_entity_poly.type
_entity_poly.pdbx_seq_one_letter_code
_entity_poly.pdbx_strand_id
1 'polypeptide(L)'
;MPTSGVDFETDFLETLLADQGLRDIVGEKVFMMRVPNGMRLPIVVCWRLSGEPANILSGYSGLERVEMQVDCLGRTYEEAKKLAKAVRKAVPATGPVWGAHLLEDEDQYIKETNHYRVCMRYAVWYLEQE
;
A
#
# COMPACT_ATOMS: atom_id res chain seq x y z
N MET A 1 -4.37 -15.54 12.05
CA MET A 1 -3.09 -16.00 12.48
C MET A 1 -2.06 -14.89 12.42
N PRO A 2 -1.40 -14.67 13.50
CA PRO A 2 -0.35 -13.67 13.44
C PRO A 2 0.69 -14.15 12.45
N THR A 3 1.19 -13.26 11.70
CA THR A 3 2.23 -13.51 10.75
C THR A 3 3.55 -13.66 11.47
N SER A 4 3.52 -14.26 12.57
CA SER A 4 4.59 -14.57 13.50
C SER A 4 5.95 -14.07 13.05
N GLY A 5 6.34 -12.93 13.59
CA GLY A 5 7.61 -12.33 13.28
C GLY A 5 7.64 -11.61 11.95
N VAL A 6 6.54 -11.64 11.24
CA VAL A 6 6.45 -10.90 10.00
C VAL A 6 5.99 -9.49 10.34
N ASP A 7 6.58 -8.54 9.67
CA ASP A 7 6.26 -7.16 9.91
C ASP A 7 4.94 -6.76 9.25
N PHE A 8 4.52 -5.55 9.53
CA PHE A 8 3.28 -4.99 9.00
C PHE A 8 3.26 -4.99 7.48
N GLU A 9 4.40 -4.75 6.84
CA GLU A 9 4.47 -4.62 5.38
C GLU A 9 3.95 -5.87 4.68
N THR A 10 4.20 -7.03 5.22
CA THR A 10 3.70 -8.27 4.65
C THR A 10 2.18 -8.35 4.76
N ASP A 11 1.64 -7.97 5.91
CA ASP A 11 0.18 -7.95 6.09
C ASP A 11 -0.49 -6.99 5.13
N PHE A 12 0.12 -5.83 4.93
CA PHE A 12 -0.39 -4.84 4.00
C PHE A 12 -0.43 -5.40 2.58
N LEU A 13 0.67 -5.99 2.17
CA LEU A 13 0.79 -6.59 0.84
C LEU A 13 -0.23 -7.71 0.64
N GLU A 14 -0.37 -8.59 1.62
CA GLU A 14 -1.31 -9.70 1.54
C GLU A 14 -2.75 -9.22 1.49
N THR A 15 -3.06 -8.15 2.20
CA THR A 15 -4.40 -7.57 2.16
C THR A 15 -4.75 -7.11 0.74
N LEU A 16 -3.81 -6.45 0.08
CA LEU A 16 -4.02 -6.03 -1.30
C LEU A 16 -4.13 -7.22 -2.24
N LEU A 17 -3.28 -8.22 -2.08
CA LEU A 17 -3.28 -9.40 -2.94
C LEU A 17 -4.56 -10.23 -2.78
N ALA A 18 -5.19 -10.16 -1.62
CA ALA A 18 -6.41 -10.91 -1.35
C ALA A 18 -7.67 -10.22 -1.87
N ASP A 19 -7.59 -8.95 -2.21
CA ASP A 19 -8.78 -8.21 -2.63
C ASP A 19 -9.17 -8.55 -4.06
N GLN A 20 -10.38 -9.06 -4.25
CA GLN A 20 -10.82 -9.54 -5.56
C GLN A 20 -10.93 -8.41 -6.57
N GLY A 21 -11.42 -7.25 -6.16
CA GLY A 21 -11.54 -6.10 -7.07
C GLY A 21 -10.20 -5.67 -7.62
N LEU A 22 -9.18 -5.69 -6.79
CA LEU A 22 -7.83 -5.36 -7.21
C LEU A 22 -7.23 -6.46 -8.07
N ARG A 23 -7.45 -7.73 -7.68
CA ARG A 23 -6.96 -8.87 -8.46
C ARG A 23 -7.53 -8.89 -9.87
N ASP A 24 -8.75 -8.43 -10.03
CA ASP A 24 -9.37 -8.38 -11.36
C ASP A 24 -8.62 -7.44 -12.30
N ILE A 25 -7.89 -6.47 -11.76
CA ILE A 25 -7.15 -5.51 -12.56
C ILE A 25 -5.68 -5.92 -12.73
N VAL A 26 -5.02 -6.30 -11.63
CA VAL A 26 -3.57 -6.53 -11.66
C VAL A 26 -3.16 -7.98 -11.44
N GLY A 27 -4.11 -8.87 -11.12
CA GLY A 27 -3.75 -10.23 -10.76
C GLY A 27 -2.90 -10.23 -9.50
N GLU A 28 -1.71 -10.78 -9.60
CA GLU A 28 -0.79 -10.82 -8.47
C GLU A 28 0.32 -9.79 -8.55
N LYS A 29 0.18 -8.81 -9.44
CA LYS A 29 1.23 -7.81 -9.67
C LYS A 29 1.15 -6.67 -8.67
N VAL A 30 1.29 -7.01 -7.40
CA VAL A 30 1.40 -6.08 -6.29
C VAL A 30 2.73 -6.38 -5.60
N PHE A 31 3.61 -5.39 -5.56
CA PHE A 31 4.98 -5.61 -5.11
C PHE A 31 5.37 -4.63 -4.02
N MET A 32 6.29 -5.06 -3.17
CA MET A 32 6.87 -4.20 -2.14
C MET A 32 8.23 -3.73 -2.62
N MET A 33 8.38 -2.41 -2.78
CA MET A 33 9.60 -1.70 -3.12
C MET A 33 10.18 -1.98 -4.50
N ARG A 34 10.10 -3.19 -4.99
CA ARG A 34 10.82 -3.56 -6.20
C ARG A 34 9.94 -4.38 -7.12
N VAL A 35 9.94 -4.02 -8.40
CA VAL A 35 9.19 -4.72 -9.43
C VAL A 35 10.16 -5.59 -10.22
N PRO A 36 9.86 -6.88 -10.39
CA PRO A 36 10.70 -7.73 -11.24
C PRO A 36 10.78 -7.19 -12.66
N ASN A 37 11.93 -7.40 -13.30
CA ASN A 37 12.11 -6.97 -14.68
C ASN A 37 11.10 -7.62 -15.61
N GLY A 38 10.64 -6.85 -16.59
CA GLY A 38 9.75 -7.37 -17.61
C GLY A 38 8.28 -7.41 -17.24
N MET A 39 7.91 -6.91 -16.06
CA MET A 39 6.51 -6.87 -15.69
C MET A 39 5.73 -5.88 -16.52
N ARG A 40 4.55 -6.27 -16.96
CA ARG A 40 3.68 -5.44 -17.76
C ARG A 40 2.71 -4.68 -16.88
N LEU A 41 2.40 -3.45 -17.25
CA LEU A 41 1.38 -2.68 -16.58
C LEU A 41 0.01 -3.31 -16.81
N PRO A 42 -0.96 -3.17 -15.92
CA PRO A 42 -0.91 -2.36 -14.70
C PRO A 42 -0.20 -3.07 -13.54
N ILE A 43 0.37 -2.28 -12.64
CA ILE A 43 1.15 -2.78 -11.51
C ILE A 43 0.91 -1.90 -10.30
N VAL A 44 0.94 -2.49 -9.11
CA VAL A 44 0.91 -1.74 -7.85
C VAL A 44 2.24 -1.96 -7.15
N VAL A 45 2.88 -0.87 -6.73
CA VAL A 45 4.13 -0.93 -5.97
C VAL A 45 3.92 -0.22 -4.65
N CYS A 46 4.26 -0.89 -3.57
CA CYS A 46 4.12 -0.35 -2.22
C CYS A 46 5.49 -0.03 -1.65
N TRP A 47 5.58 1.05 -0.89
CA TRP A 47 6.82 1.50 -0.27
C TRP A 47 6.54 1.85 1.18
N ARG A 48 7.41 1.43 2.08
CA ARG A 48 7.39 1.93 3.43
C ARG A 48 8.30 3.16 3.46
N LEU A 49 7.72 4.32 3.75
CA LEU A 49 8.49 5.58 3.72
C LEU A 49 9.16 5.84 5.06
N SER A 50 8.42 5.68 6.14
CA SER A 50 8.94 5.95 7.48
C SER A 50 8.07 5.25 8.49
N GLY A 51 8.59 5.13 9.70
CA GLY A 51 7.83 4.59 10.80
C GLY A 51 8.37 5.10 12.09
N GLU A 52 7.48 5.30 13.06
CA GLU A 52 7.88 5.75 14.38
C GLU A 52 6.96 5.14 15.42
N PRO A 53 7.49 4.81 16.61
CA PRO A 53 6.64 4.32 17.68
C PRO A 53 5.69 5.42 18.14
N ALA A 54 4.45 5.07 18.39
CA ALA A 54 3.49 6.01 18.97
C ALA A 54 3.55 5.84 20.48
N ASN A 55 4.30 6.74 21.13
CA ASN A 55 4.48 6.71 22.58
C ASN A 55 3.37 7.49 23.24
N ILE A 56 3.01 7.05 24.42
CA ILE A 56 2.08 7.77 25.29
C ILE A 56 2.82 8.22 26.54
N LEU A 57 2.16 9.03 27.33
CA LEU A 57 2.80 9.58 28.53
C LEU A 57 3.34 8.51 29.47
N SER A 58 2.70 7.36 29.52
CA SER A 58 3.12 6.26 30.39
C SER A 58 4.16 5.36 29.76
N GLY A 59 4.62 5.67 28.53
CA GLY A 59 5.66 4.90 27.86
C GLY A 59 5.22 4.30 26.55
N TYR A 60 5.97 3.32 26.07
CA TYR A 60 5.71 2.69 24.78
C TYR A 60 4.39 1.91 24.81
N SER A 61 3.54 2.16 23.84
CA SER A 61 2.22 1.57 23.80
C SER A 61 2.15 0.29 22.99
N GLY A 62 3.20 -0.05 22.25
CA GLY A 62 3.14 -1.15 21.28
C GLY A 62 2.52 -0.74 19.96
N LEU A 63 2.08 0.49 19.84
CA LEU A 63 1.46 1.01 18.64
C LEU A 63 2.51 1.73 17.81
N GLU A 64 2.54 1.45 16.52
CA GLU A 64 3.44 2.13 15.59
C GLU A 64 2.66 2.89 14.53
N ARG A 65 3.22 4.00 14.11
CA ARG A 65 2.71 4.75 12.98
C ARG A 65 3.70 4.64 11.83
N VAL A 66 3.21 4.22 10.67
CA VAL A 66 4.03 4.04 9.48
C VAL A 66 3.40 4.83 8.35
N GLU A 67 4.24 5.41 7.50
CA GLU A 67 3.74 5.98 6.26
C GLU A 67 4.07 5.03 5.12
N MET A 68 3.02 4.70 4.37
CA MET A 68 3.15 3.82 3.20
C MET A 68 2.79 4.60 1.96
N GLN A 69 3.57 4.41 0.92
CA GLN A 69 3.25 4.94 -0.39
C GLN A 69 2.81 3.79 -1.28
N VAL A 70 1.71 4.00 -2.00
CA VAL A 70 1.21 3.02 -2.95
C VAL A 70 1.14 3.67 -4.31
N ASP A 71 1.95 3.16 -5.24
CA ASP A 71 1.98 3.66 -6.61
C ASP A 71 1.16 2.74 -7.50
N CYS A 72 0.19 3.32 -8.18
CA CYS A 72 -0.67 2.60 -9.12
C CYS A 72 -0.25 2.99 -10.51
N LEU A 73 0.35 2.04 -11.23
CA LEU A 73 0.93 2.28 -12.55
C LEU A 73 0.02 1.71 -13.62
N GLY A 74 -0.37 2.55 -14.57
CA GLY A 74 -1.25 2.13 -15.65
C GLY A 74 -0.74 2.57 -17.01
N ARG A 75 -1.17 1.87 -18.05
CA ARG A 75 -0.83 2.21 -19.44
C ARG A 75 -1.59 3.44 -19.89
N THR A 76 -2.74 3.68 -19.30
CA THR A 76 -3.56 4.86 -19.56
C THR A 76 -3.90 5.53 -18.24
N TYR A 77 -4.31 6.78 -18.34
CA TYR A 77 -4.74 7.52 -17.15
C TYR A 77 -5.93 6.83 -16.50
N GLU A 78 -6.88 6.38 -17.31
CA GLU A 78 -8.06 5.69 -16.79
C GLU A 78 -7.69 4.41 -16.04
N GLU A 79 -6.75 3.65 -16.58
CA GLU A 79 -6.31 2.42 -15.93
C GLU A 79 -5.67 2.70 -14.58
N ALA A 80 -4.81 3.71 -14.51
CA ALA A 80 -4.17 4.10 -13.25
C ALA A 80 -5.21 4.57 -12.22
N LYS A 81 -6.22 5.32 -12.66
CA LYS A 81 -7.27 5.81 -11.76
C LYS A 81 -8.17 4.67 -11.26
N LYS A 82 -8.51 3.74 -12.12
CA LYS A 82 -9.27 2.56 -11.73
C LYS A 82 -8.51 1.76 -10.69
N LEU A 83 -7.23 1.59 -10.92
CA LEU A 83 -6.36 0.85 -10.02
C LEU A 83 -6.31 1.53 -8.65
N ALA A 84 -6.14 2.85 -8.64
CA ALA A 84 -6.11 3.61 -7.39
C ALA A 84 -7.41 3.47 -6.62
N LYS A 85 -8.54 3.50 -7.32
CA LYS A 85 -9.83 3.32 -6.68
C LYS A 85 -9.96 1.95 -6.05
N ALA A 86 -9.49 0.92 -6.73
CA ALA A 86 -9.53 -0.44 -6.21
C ALA A 86 -8.64 -0.58 -4.97
N VAL A 87 -7.47 0.05 -4.98
CA VAL A 87 -6.59 0.06 -3.80
C VAL A 87 -7.28 0.74 -2.63
N ARG A 88 -7.90 1.89 -2.86
CA ARG A 88 -8.58 2.59 -1.77
C ARG A 88 -9.69 1.75 -1.14
N LYS A 89 -10.37 0.94 -1.94
CA LYS A 89 -11.40 0.05 -1.40
C LYS A 89 -10.81 -1.13 -0.64
N ALA A 90 -9.64 -1.57 -1.04
CA ALA A 90 -9.00 -2.73 -0.42
C ALA A 90 -8.34 -2.40 0.91
N VAL A 91 -7.85 -1.16 1.06
CA VAL A 91 -7.14 -0.75 2.28
C VAL A 91 -8.14 -0.44 3.38
N PRO A 92 -8.10 -1.16 4.51
CA PRO A 92 -9.07 -0.92 5.58
C PRO A 92 -8.75 0.36 6.35
N ALA A 93 -9.80 1.12 6.64
CA ALA A 93 -9.66 2.32 7.47
C ALA A 93 -9.46 1.95 8.94
N THR A 94 -10.05 0.85 9.37
CA THR A 94 -9.92 0.36 10.73
C THR A 94 -9.83 -1.16 10.72
N GLY A 95 -9.21 -1.70 11.74
CA GLY A 95 -9.12 -3.14 11.88
C GLY A 95 -8.57 -3.50 13.25
N PRO A 96 -8.61 -4.79 13.61
CA PRO A 96 -8.16 -5.21 14.94
C PRO A 96 -6.65 -5.07 15.14
N VAL A 97 -5.88 -5.09 14.08
CA VAL A 97 -4.42 -5.03 14.17
C VAL A 97 -3.89 -3.76 13.54
N TRP A 98 -4.48 -3.34 12.43
CA TRP A 98 -4.02 -2.12 11.76
C TRP A 98 -5.16 -1.46 10.98
N GLY A 99 -4.95 -0.18 10.68
CA GLY A 99 -5.84 0.60 9.85
C GLY A 99 -5.06 1.70 9.18
N ALA A 100 -5.63 2.30 8.14
CA ALA A 100 -4.91 3.30 7.35
C ALA A 100 -5.81 4.45 6.94
N HIS A 101 -5.20 5.63 6.84
CA HIS A 101 -5.85 6.83 6.33
C HIS A 101 -5.09 7.33 5.12
N LEU A 102 -5.82 7.64 4.06
CA LEU A 102 -5.22 8.28 2.90
C LEU A 102 -4.88 9.72 3.26
N LEU A 103 -3.62 10.07 3.17
CA LEU A 103 -3.13 11.42 3.46
C LEU A 103 -3.22 12.31 2.23
N GLU A 104 -2.78 11.77 1.09
CA GLU A 104 -2.83 12.53 -0.17
C GLU A 104 -2.69 11.57 -1.34
N ASP A 105 -3.09 12.04 -2.51
CA ASP A 105 -2.82 11.33 -3.74
C ASP A 105 -2.37 12.36 -4.79
N GLU A 106 -1.65 11.86 -5.79
CA GLU A 106 -1.12 12.71 -6.84
C GLU A 106 -1.07 11.93 -8.13
N ASP A 107 -1.60 12.54 -9.19
CA ASP A 107 -1.56 11.93 -10.52
C ASP A 107 -0.30 12.40 -11.23
N GLN A 108 0.40 11.48 -11.87
CA GLN A 108 1.65 11.78 -12.54
C GLN A 108 1.71 11.08 -13.89
N TYR A 109 2.32 11.74 -14.87
CA TYR A 109 2.66 11.14 -16.14
C TYR A 109 4.18 10.93 -16.15
N ILE A 110 4.62 9.70 -16.40
CA ILE A 110 6.03 9.37 -16.41
C ILE A 110 6.49 9.33 -17.87
N LYS A 111 7.13 10.41 -18.27
CA LYS A 111 7.49 10.62 -19.65
C LYS A 111 8.49 9.57 -20.16
N GLU A 112 9.45 9.20 -19.34
CA GLU A 112 10.54 8.30 -19.72
C GLU A 112 10.04 6.94 -20.18
N THR A 113 8.97 6.47 -19.56
CA THR A 113 8.41 5.16 -19.85
C THR A 113 7.00 5.23 -20.42
N ASN A 114 6.52 6.44 -20.62
CA ASN A 114 5.21 6.71 -21.24
C ASN A 114 4.08 5.97 -20.54
N HIS A 115 4.00 6.14 -19.21
CA HIS A 115 2.90 5.55 -18.46
C HIS A 115 2.40 6.54 -17.40
N TYR A 116 1.28 6.20 -16.79
CA TYR A 116 0.62 7.03 -15.77
C TYR A 116 0.75 6.41 -14.42
N ARG A 117 0.90 7.25 -13.41
CA ARG A 117 1.03 6.81 -12.04
C ARG A 117 0.09 7.63 -11.15
N VAL A 118 -0.65 6.94 -10.28
CA VAL A 118 -1.33 7.58 -9.17
C VAL A 118 -0.57 7.19 -7.93
N CYS A 119 0.03 8.19 -7.29
CA CYS A 119 0.83 7.99 -6.09
C CYS A 119 -0.06 8.33 -4.90
N MET A 120 -0.29 7.35 -4.02
CA MET A 120 -1.10 7.55 -2.82
C MET A 120 -0.23 7.36 -1.59
N ARG A 121 -0.42 8.23 -0.61
CA ARG A 121 0.33 8.11 0.64
C ARG A 121 -0.66 7.92 1.78
N TYR A 122 -0.40 6.89 2.58
CA TYR A 122 -1.24 6.49 3.70
C TYR A 122 -0.50 6.63 5.01
N ALA A 123 -1.21 7.07 6.04
CA ALA A 123 -0.75 6.92 7.42
C ALA A 123 -1.38 5.64 7.95
N VAL A 124 -0.55 4.75 8.46
CA VAL A 124 -1.00 3.45 8.94
C VAL A 124 -0.64 3.32 10.42
N TRP A 125 -1.61 2.87 11.19
CA TRP A 125 -1.40 2.58 12.62
C TRP A 125 -1.54 1.09 12.81
N TYR A 126 -0.59 0.47 13.48
CA TYR A 126 -0.67 -0.96 13.76
C TYR A 126 -0.06 -1.29 15.11
N LEU A 127 -0.53 -2.42 15.66
CA LEU A 127 -0.01 -2.94 16.92
C LEU A 127 1.14 -3.89 16.63
N GLU A 128 2.27 -3.63 17.26
CA GLU A 128 3.42 -4.50 17.12
C GLU A 128 3.14 -5.85 17.75
N GLN A 129 3.43 -6.91 17.03
CA GLN A 129 3.18 -8.28 17.49
C GLN A 129 4.50 -8.88 17.97
N GLU A 130 4.45 -9.54 19.09
CA GLU A 130 5.63 -10.26 19.62
C GLU A 130 5.67 -11.68 19.15
#